data_a994acd6c9a4e808ad7c463b4e1ee8fb
#
_entry.id   a994acd6c9a4e808ad7c463b4e1ee8fb
#
_cell.length_a   1.000
_cell.length_b   1.000
_cell.length_c   1.000
_cell.angle_alpha   90.00
_cell.angle_beta   90.00
_cell.angle_gamma   90.00
#
_symmetry.space_group_name_H-M   'P 1'
#
loop_
_entity.id
_entity.type
_entity.pdbx_description
1 polymer ?
#
loop_
_entity_poly.entity_id
_entity_poly.type
_entity_poly.pdbx_seq_one_letter_code
_entity_poly.pdbx_strand_id
1 'polypeptide(L)'
;MKPDHIPFQELTDETLCRLAASGDRVAEERLVMRYNRLVRMCARPYFLAGGDSEDLIQEGMVGLLAAIREYDSSKAAVFRTYAEVCIKNRLFS
;
A
#
# COMPACT_ATOMS: atom_id res chain seq x y z
N MET A 1 -22.52 20.25 -8.75
CA MET A 1 -21.26 19.60 -8.35
C MET A 1 -20.94 18.48 -9.31
N LYS A 2 -19.72 18.39 -9.74
CA LYS A 2 -19.32 17.34 -10.66
C LYS A 2 -19.14 16.00 -9.92
N PRO A 3 -19.49 14.87 -10.57
CA PRO A 3 -19.31 13.57 -9.93
C PRO A 3 -17.86 13.27 -9.54
N ASP A 4 -16.91 13.93 -10.21
CA ASP A 4 -15.49 13.72 -9.96
C ASP A 4 -14.96 14.50 -8.77
N HIS A 5 -15.84 15.22 -8.04
CA HIS A 5 -15.43 15.95 -6.84
C HIS A 5 -15.45 15.12 -5.56
N ILE A 6 -15.57 13.82 -5.67
CA ILE A 6 -15.46 12.94 -4.50
C ILE A 6 -14.01 13.02 -4.01
N PRO A 7 -13.78 13.40 -2.75
CA PRO A 7 -12.41 13.44 -2.22
C PRO A 7 -11.76 12.06 -2.26
N PHE A 8 -10.48 12.02 -2.61
CA PHE A 8 -9.75 10.75 -2.67
C PHE A 8 -9.80 9.98 -1.37
N GLN A 9 -9.85 10.67 -0.22
CA GLN A 9 -9.91 9.99 1.08
C GLN A 9 -11.21 9.23 1.29
N GLU A 10 -12.25 9.51 0.51
CA GLU A 10 -13.53 8.79 0.59
C GLU A 10 -13.64 7.64 -0.40
N LEU A 11 -12.67 7.50 -1.29
CA LEU A 11 -12.69 6.40 -2.26
C LEU A 11 -12.20 5.12 -1.59
N THR A 12 -12.73 4.00 -2.08
CA THR A 12 -12.29 2.69 -1.60
C THR A 12 -10.88 2.38 -2.08
N ASP A 13 -10.21 1.49 -1.37
CA ASP A 13 -8.89 1.01 -1.80
C ASP A 13 -8.93 0.47 -3.22
N GLU A 14 -9.97 -0.30 -3.54
CA GLU A 14 -10.12 -0.92 -4.86
C GLU A 14 -10.22 0.13 -5.96
N THR A 15 -11.00 1.19 -5.72
CA THR A 15 -11.12 2.27 -6.67
C THR A 15 -9.79 2.99 -6.85
N LEU A 16 -9.10 3.29 -5.75
CA LEU A 16 -7.79 3.92 -5.82
C LEU A 16 -6.78 3.06 -6.56
N CYS A 17 -6.81 1.75 -6.36
CA CYS A 17 -5.92 0.83 -7.07
C CYS A 17 -6.18 0.86 -8.58
N ARG A 18 -7.44 0.89 -8.99
CA ARG A 18 -7.77 0.99 -10.42
C ARG A 18 -7.27 2.29 -11.02
N LEU A 19 -7.45 3.40 -10.30
CA LEU A 19 -6.97 4.69 -10.75
C LEU A 19 -5.45 4.71 -10.86
N ALA A 20 -4.77 4.18 -9.85
CA ALA A 20 -3.31 4.10 -9.85
C ALA A 20 -2.81 3.24 -11.01
N ALA A 21 -3.50 2.12 -11.29
CA ALA A 21 -3.14 1.24 -12.40
C ALA A 21 -3.29 1.94 -13.74
N SER A 22 -4.19 2.91 -13.85
CA SER A 22 -4.37 3.68 -15.08
C SER A 22 -3.42 4.88 -15.18
N GLY A 23 -2.52 5.04 -14.21
CA GLY A 23 -1.50 6.08 -14.23
C GLY A 23 -1.76 7.27 -13.32
N ASP A 24 -2.81 7.22 -12.49
CA ASP A 24 -3.13 8.32 -11.58
C ASP A 24 -2.19 8.29 -10.38
N ARG A 25 -1.21 9.20 -10.38
CA ARG A 25 -0.23 9.27 -9.31
C ARG A 25 -0.81 9.76 -8.00
N VAL A 26 -1.84 10.59 -8.05
CA VAL A 26 -2.48 11.09 -6.83
C VAL A 26 -3.16 9.93 -6.11
N ALA A 27 -3.80 9.04 -6.85
CA ALA A 27 -4.40 7.84 -6.27
C ALA A 27 -3.35 6.94 -5.62
N GLU A 28 -2.23 6.75 -6.30
CA GLU A 28 -1.13 5.95 -5.75
C GLU A 28 -0.61 6.57 -4.46
N GLU A 29 -0.37 7.88 -4.47
CA GLU A 29 0.10 8.58 -3.27
C GLU A 29 -0.89 8.47 -2.12
N ARG A 30 -2.17 8.54 -2.42
CA ARG A 30 -3.20 8.42 -1.38
C ARG A 30 -3.17 7.05 -0.73
N LEU A 31 -2.97 6.01 -1.52
CA LEU A 31 -2.84 4.66 -0.97
C LEU A 31 -1.59 4.52 -0.12
N VAL A 32 -0.48 5.09 -0.57
CA VAL A 32 0.77 5.07 0.21
C VAL A 32 0.54 5.75 1.56
N MET A 33 -0.10 6.91 1.57
CA MET A 33 -0.39 7.63 2.82
C MET A 33 -1.34 6.83 3.72
N ARG A 34 -2.34 6.19 3.12
CA ARG A 34 -3.33 5.41 3.86
C ARG A 34 -2.70 4.20 4.54
N TYR A 35 -1.69 3.59 3.92
CA TYR A 35 -1.07 2.37 4.41
C TYR A 35 0.36 2.54 4.93
N ASN A 36 0.83 3.77 5.05
CA ASN A 36 2.14 4.06 5.61
C ASN A 36 2.31 3.45 7.01
N ARG A 37 1.28 3.56 7.84
CA ARG A 37 1.33 3.00 9.19
C ARG A 37 1.42 1.48 9.17
N LEU A 38 0.73 0.84 8.22
CA LEU A 38 0.81 -0.62 8.08
C LEU A 38 2.23 -1.07 7.77
N VAL A 39 2.93 -0.35 6.90
CA VAL A 39 4.33 -0.64 6.58
C VAL A 39 5.17 -0.60 7.86
N ARG A 40 5.00 0.44 8.67
CA ARG A 40 5.76 0.59 9.91
C ARG A 40 5.44 -0.50 10.90
N MET A 41 4.17 -0.89 10.99
CA MET A 41 3.76 -1.97 11.87
C MET A 41 4.40 -3.30 11.47
N CYS A 42 4.42 -3.59 10.18
CA CYS A 42 5.02 -4.83 9.68
C CYS A 42 6.53 -4.87 9.91
N ALA A 43 7.19 -3.71 9.84
CA ALA A 43 8.65 -3.63 10.01
C ALA A 43 9.08 -3.64 11.46
N ARG A 44 8.18 -3.34 12.39
CA ARG A 44 8.53 -3.14 13.80
C ARG A 44 9.30 -4.31 14.46
N PRO A 45 8.89 -5.58 14.25
CA PRO A 45 9.64 -6.68 14.86
C PRO A 45 11.10 -6.71 14.44
N TYR A 46 11.42 -6.24 13.25
CA TYR A 46 12.77 -6.23 12.72
C TYR A 46 13.61 -5.13 13.35
N PHE A 47 13.00 -3.99 13.69
CA PHE A 47 13.67 -2.93 14.43
C PHE A 47 14.10 -3.45 15.79
N LEU A 48 13.19 -4.14 16.46
CA LEU A 48 13.46 -4.67 17.81
C LEU A 48 14.54 -5.74 17.80
N ALA A 49 14.73 -6.40 16.65
CA ALA A 49 15.78 -7.40 16.47
C ALA A 49 17.10 -6.78 16.01
N GLY A 50 17.21 -5.45 15.96
CA GLY A 50 18.46 -4.78 15.62
C GLY A 50 18.59 -4.36 14.16
N GLY A 51 17.52 -4.47 13.36
CA GLY A 51 17.55 -4.04 11.99
C GLY A 51 17.54 -2.52 11.86
N ASP A 52 18.06 -2.00 10.73
CA ASP A 52 18.03 -0.58 10.42
C ASP A 52 16.61 -0.17 10.04
N SER A 53 16.03 0.75 10.81
CA SER A 53 14.63 1.11 10.64
C SER A 53 14.34 1.77 9.29
N GLU A 54 15.26 2.59 8.79
CA GLU A 54 15.04 3.29 7.54
C GLU A 54 15.05 2.34 6.35
N ASP A 55 16.03 1.44 6.32
CA ASP A 55 16.11 0.43 5.26
C ASP A 55 14.89 -0.48 5.26
N LEU A 56 14.44 -0.88 6.44
CA LEU A 56 13.28 -1.75 6.56
C LEU A 56 12.00 -1.05 6.09
N ILE A 57 11.84 0.22 6.42
CA ILE A 57 10.67 0.97 5.96
C ILE A 57 10.70 1.11 4.44
N GLN A 58 11.87 1.38 3.86
CA GLN A 58 12.00 1.48 2.41
C GLN A 58 11.65 0.15 1.73
N GLU A 59 12.13 -0.96 2.26
CA GLU A 59 11.80 -2.28 1.72
C GLU A 59 10.30 -2.54 1.83
N GLY A 60 9.69 -2.22 2.95
CA GLY A 60 8.25 -2.37 3.11
C GLY A 60 7.46 -1.50 2.16
N MET A 61 7.94 -0.29 1.88
CA MET A 61 7.30 0.61 0.91
C MET A 61 7.36 0.05 -0.49
N VAL A 62 8.47 -0.59 -0.86
CA VAL A 62 8.57 -1.26 -2.16
C VAL A 62 7.51 -2.34 -2.26
N GLY A 63 7.30 -3.10 -1.18
CA GLY A 63 6.26 -4.11 -1.14
C GLY A 63 4.86 -3.52 -1.29
N LEU A 64 4.60 -2.40 -0.62
CA LEU A 64 3.31 -1.71 -0.74
C LEU A 64 3.08 -1.20 -2.16
N LEU A 65 4.08 -0.59 -2.78
CA LEU A 65 3.94 -0.10 -4.16
C LEU A 65 3.68 -1.26 -5.13
N ALA A 66 4.34 -2.38 -4.94
CA ALA A 66 4.08 -3.56 -5.75
C ALA A 66 2.64 -4.03 -5.58
N ALA A 67 2.13 -4.03 -4.34
CA ALA A 67 0.75 -4.40 -4.08
C ALA A 67 -0.23 -3.48 -4.80
N ILE A 68 0.01 -2.17 -4.75
CA ILE A 68 -0.86 -1.19 -5.41
C ILE A 68 -0.92 -1.45 -6.91
N ARG A 69 0.21 -1.76 -7.52
CA ARG A 69 0.31 -1.94 -8.97
C ARG A 69 -0.22 -3.28 -9.45
N GLU A 70 -0.15 -4.29 -8.60
CA GLU A 70 -0.48 -5.66 -8.99
C GLU A 70 -1.82 -6.15 -8.48
N TYR A 71 -2.46 -5.38 -7.59
CA TYR A 71 -3.73 -5.80 -7.02
C TYR A 71 -4.82 -5.94 -8.08
N ASP A 72 -5.50 -7.06 -8.06
CA ASP A 72 -6.61 -7.35 -8.96
C ASP A 72 -7.90 -7.36 -8.16
N SER A 73 -8.71 -6.32 -8.31
CA SER A 73 -9.95 -6.15 -7.56
C SER A 73 -11.04 -7.14 -7.98
N SER A 74 -10.85 -7.86 -9.09
CA SER A 74 -11.79 -8.90 -9.49
C SER A 74 -11.66 -10.17 -8.65
N LYS A 75 -10.60 -10.28 -7.88
CA LYS A 75 -10.38 -11.42 -6.99
C LYS A 75 -10.93 -11.14 -5.61
N ALA A 76 -11.18 -12.21 -4.85
CA ALA A 76 -11.86 -12.10 -3.57
C ALA A 76 -11.03 -11.41 -2.47
N ALA A 77 -9.73 -11.31 -2.64
CA ALA A 77 -8.86 -10.76 -1.59
C ALA A 77 -9.09 -9.27 -1.39
N VAL A 78 -9.21 -8.85 -0.12
CA VAL A 78 -9.28 -7.45 0.24
C VAL A 78 -7.90 -6.82 0.07
N PHE A 79 -7.85 -5.59 -0.45
CA PHE A 79 -6.56 -4.95 -0.73
C PHE A 79 -5.67 -4.89 0.51
N ARG A 80 -6.21 -4.51 1.67
CA ARG A 80 -5.39 -4.41 2.89
C ARG A 80 -4.67 -5.72 3.19
N THR A 81 -5.38 -6.84 3.07
CA THR A 81 -4.79 -8.16 3.34
C THR A 81 -3.71 -8.47 2.31
N TYR A 82 -3.99 -8.20 1.05
CA TYR A 82 -3.03 -8.42 -0.01
C TYR A 82 -1.78 -7.56 0.18
N ALA A 83 -1.97 -6.28 0.53
CA ALA A 83 -0.86 -5.37 0.77
C ALA A 83 0.01 -5.85 1.93
N GLU A 84 -0.62 -6.31 3.00
CA GLU A 84 0.13 -6.81 4.16
C GLU A 84 1.02 -7.99 3.78
N VAL A 85 0.50 -8.91 2.98
CA VAL A 85 1.29 -10.06 2.49
C VAL A 85 2.47 -9.58 1.65
N CYS A 86 2.23 -8.64 0.74
CA CYS A 86 3.30 -8.12 -0.13
C CYS A 86 4.38 -7.40 0.68
N ILE A 87 3.97 -6.61 1.67
CA ILE A 87 4.91 -5.90 2.53
C ILE A 87 5.76 -6.91 3.31
N LYS A 88 5.13 -7.89 3.93
CA LYS A 88 5.83 -8.89 4.73
C LYS A 88 6.76 -9.75 3.88
N ASN A 89 6.33 -10.15 2.69
CA ASN A 89 7.18 -10.92 1.79
C ASN A 89 8.43 -10.14 1.43
N ARG A 90 8.30 -8.85 1.24
CA ARG A 90 9.45 -8.00 0.91
C ARG A 90 10.41 -7.90 2.09
N LEU A 91 9.86 -7.77 3.31
CA LEU A 91 10.68 -7.68 4.51
C LEU A 91 11.41 -8.98 4.83
N PHE A 92 10.81 -10.11 4.50
CA PHE A 92 11.40 -11.44 4.77
C PHE A 92 12.43 -11.88 3.73
N SER A 93 12.45 -11.27 2.57
CA SER A 93 13.34 -11.73 1.50
C SER A 93 14.77 -11.15 1.56
#